data_9dee727cf387fb31084fd97b66c18dca
#
_entry.id   9dee727cf387fb31084fd97b66c18dca
#
_cell.length_a   1.000
_cell.length_b   1.000
_cell.length_c   1.000
_cell.angle_alpha   90.00
_cell.angle_beta   90.00
_cell.angle_gamma   90.00
#
_symmetry.space_group_name_H-M   'P 1'
#
loop_
_entity.id
_entity.type
_entity.pdbx_description
1 polymer ?
#
loop_
_entity_poly.entity_id
_entity_poly.type
_entity_poly.pdbx_seq_one_letter_code
_entity_poly.pdbx_strand_id
1 'polypeptide(L)'
;MSTEPDTLAAVETDTAPLQLLHLDERLAVVNKPAGLMVHDSKLARGEDDFLADRLREQLGRPIFLVHRLDRATSGCLLLAFDRETASALGKALMGGEVLKDYLTVCRGWPAELSWRVDHDLDGGPGKPVKKPAITDFQRLATGELSVPVGEFTRSRYALLRCQPQTGRFRQIRRHLKHLSHHMIGDTSHGDGRHNRIFRMQGVHRMLLHAERLRFPHPEGGDVDVRAPLDGGFQKALDLFGWQVDL
;
A
#
# COMPACT_ATOMS: atom_id res chain seq x y z
N MET A 1 18.40 14.64 45.41
CA MET A 1 18.38 14.53 43.93
C MET A 1 17.45 13.38 43.61
N SER A 2 16.20 13.72 43.35
CA SER A 2 15.12 12.76 43.09
C SER A 2 15.07 12.55 41.55
N THR A 3 15.32 11.33 41.12
CA THR A 3 15.14 10.90 39.75
C THR A 3 13.67 10.56 39.53
N GLU A 4 12.96 11.41 38.81
CA GLU A 4 11.64 11.05 38.27
C GLU A 4 11.75 9.92 37.24
N PRO A 5 10.85 8.94 37.23
CA PRO A 5 10.83 7.92 36.20
C PRO A 5 10.23 8.51 34.91
N ASP A 6 10.96 8.32 33.84
CA ASP A 6 10.59 8.63 32.48
C ASP A 6 9.30 7.86 32.11
N THR A 7 8.18 8.57 32.06
CA THR A 7 6.88 8.00 31.71
C THR A 7 6.87 7.75 30.22
N LEU A 8 7.11 6.52 29.81
CA LEU A 8 6.87 6.05 28.45
C LEU A 8 5.42 6.39 28.09
N ALA A 9 5.25 7.35 27.20
CA ALA A 9 3.95 7.69 26.61
C ALA A 9 3.37 6.41 26.01
N ALA A 10 2.25 5.96 26.56
CA ALA A 10 1.47 4.88 25.99
C ALA A 10 1.11 5.26 24.55
N VAL A 11 1.49 4.44 23.60
CA VAL A 11 1.01 4.53 22.21
C VAL A 11 -0.50 4.30 22.29
N GLU A 12 -1.29 5.37 22.16
CA GLU A 12 -2.73 5.24 21.99
C GLU A 12 -2.97 4.36 20.76
N THR A 13 -3.42 3.15 21.00
CA THR A 13 -3.91 2.28 19.92
C THR A 13 -5.13 2.97 19.35
N ASP A 14 -5.05 3.43 18.11
CA ASP A 14 -6.17 4.01 17.39
C ASP A 14 -7.26 2.92 17.25
N THR A 15 -8.19 2.94 18.20
CA THR A 15 -9.31 2.00 18.29
C THR A 15 -10.51 2.40 17.44
N ALA A 16 -10.38 3.46 16.63
CA ALA A 16 -11.44 3.92 15.75
C ALA A 16 -11.89 2.78 14.79
N PRO A 17 -13.20 2.69 14.51
CA PRO A 17 -13.72 1.73 13.56
C PRO A 17 -13.06 1.87 12.20
N LEU A 18 -12.77 0.73 11.56
CA LEU A 18 -12.20 0.72 10.21
C LEU A 18 -13.25 1.19 9.20
N GLN A 19 -12.84 2.08 8.31
CA GLN A 19 -13.71 2.61 7.26
C GLN A 19 -14.05 1.51 6.24
N LEU A 20 -15.34 1.20 6.10
CA LEU A 20 -15.84 0.30 5.07
C LEU A 20 -16.14 1.12 3.81
N LEU A 21 -15.57 0.71 2.68
CA LEU A 21 -15.76 1.32 1.36
C LEU A 21 -16.92 0.64 0.60
N HIS A 22 -17.11 -0.65 0.89
CA HIS A 22 -18.22 -1.46 0.41
C HIS A 22 -18.56 -2.52 1.47
N LEU A 23 -19.84 -2.80 1.64
CA LEU A 23 -20.33 -3.84 2.55
C LEU A 23 -21.64 -4.39 2.02
N ASP A 24 -21.72 -5.72 1.88
CA ASP A 24 -22.93 -6.46 1.60
C ASP A 24 -23.00 -7.75 2.44
N GLU A 25 -23.85 -8.70 2.04
CA GLU A 25 -24.00 -9.97 2.77
C GLU A 25 -22.83 -10.93 2.58
N ARG A 26 -22.07 -10.82 1.48
CA ARG A 26 -21.03 -11.76 1.06
C ARG A 26 -19.61 -11.26 1.32
N LEU A 27 -19.39 -9.97 1.18
CA LEU A 27 -18.05 -9.40 1.19
C LEU A 27 -17.99 -7.97 1.73
N ALA A 28 -16.78 -7.50 2.01
CA ALA A 28 -16.54 -6.10 2.25
C ALA A 28 -15.22 -5.66 1.60
N VAL A 29 -15.13 -4.36 1.29
CA VAL A 29 -13.87 -3.69 1.00
C VAL A 29 -13.62 -2.65 2.08
N VAL A 30 -12.48 -2.73 2.75
CA VAL A 30 -12.10 -1.82 3.81
C VAL A 30 -10.96 -0.90 3.36
N ASN A 31 -10.98 0.36 3.81
CA ASN A 31 -9.83 1.25 3.70
C ASN A 31 -8.83 0.90 4.80
N LYS A 32 -7.84 0.08 4.48
CA LYS A 32 -6.79 -0.28 5.43
C LYS A 32 -5.90 0.92 5.74
N PRO A 33 -5.72 1.33 6.99
CA PRO A 33 -4.74 2.35 7.34
C PRO A 33 -3.30 1.85 7.11
N ALA A 34 -2.38 2.79 6.86
CA ALA A 34 -0.96 2.49 6.87
C ALA A 34 -0.49 2.13 8.29
N GLY A 35 0.44 1.18 8.40
CA GLY A 35 0.98 0.76 9.70
C GLY A 35 0.27 -0.45 10.33
N LEU A 36 -1.01 -0.69 10.02
CA LEU A 36 -1.77 -1.83 10.55
C LEU A 36 -1.45 -3.13 9.78
N MET A 37 -1.15 -4.20 10.51
CA MET A 37 -0.96 -5.55 9.94
C MET A 37 -2.32 -6.14 9.54
N VAL A 38 -2.35 -6.92 8.45
CA VAL A 38 -3.61 -7.54 7.99
C VAL A 38 -4.00 -8.73 8.88
N HIS A 39 -3.04 -9.59 9.22
CA HIS A 39 -3.25 -10.79 10.05
C HIS A 39 -1.94 -11.22 10.70
N ASP A 40 -2.02 -12.07 11.71
CA ASP A 40 -0.84 -12.68 12.33
C ASP A 40 -0.03 -13.49 11.31
N SER A 41 1.26 -13.29 11.34
CA SER A 41 2.22 -13.99 10.49
C SER A 41 3.58 -14.08 11.18
N LYS A 42 4.46 -14.97 10.68
CA LYS A 42 5.83 -15.09 11.20
C LYS A 42 6.63 -13.77 11.18
N LEU A 43 6.17 -12.77 10.45
CA LEU A 43 6.77 -11.43 10.38
C LEU A 43 6.16 -10.45 11.41
N ALA A 44 5.10 -10.88 12.11
CA ALA A 44 4.32 -10.06 13.06
C ALA A 44 4.78 -10.21 14.51
N ARG A 45 6.04 -10.60 14.76
CA ARG A 45 6.54 -10.79 16.12
C ARG A 45 6.39 -9.51 16.94
N GLY A 46 5.62 -9.60 18.05
CA GLY A 46 5.38 -8.48 18.97
C GLY A 46 4.28 -7.52 18.56
N GLU A 47 3.46 -7.86 17.57
CA GLU A 47 2.25 -7.15 17.22
C GLU A 47 1.04 -7.92 17.76
N ASP A 48 0.16 -7.21 18.44
CA ASP A 48 -1.08 -7.77 19.02
C ASP A 48 -2.33 -7.20 18.34
N ASP A 49 -2.15 -6.32 17.34
CA ASP A 49 -3.22 -5.60 16.66
C ASP A 49 -3.25 -5.92 15.17
N PHE A 50 -4.33 -6.58 14.75
CA PHE A 50 -4.52 -7.03 13.38
C PHE A 50 -5.84 -6.56 12.79
N LEU A 51 -5.81 -6.10 11.55
CA LEU A 51 -7.00 -5.65 10.84
C LEU A 51 -8.11 -6.72 10.81
N ALA A 52 -7.75 -7.98 10.58
CA ALA A 52 -8.74 -9.07 10.52
C ALA A 52 -9.46 -9.28 11.85
N ASP A 53 -8.78 -9.09 12.99
CA ASP A 53 -9.37 -9.23 14.31
C ASP A 53 -10.26 -8.03 14.64
N ARG A 54 -9.81 -6.81 14.36
CA ARG A 54 -10.64 -5.60 14.48
C ARG A 54 -11.92 -5.69 13.65
N LEU A 55 -11.84 -6.21 12.41
CA LEU A 55 -13.01 -6.37 11.55
C LEU A 55 -13.96 -7.47 12.04
N ARG A 56 -13.45 -8.58 12.59
CA ARG A 56 -14.29 -9.61 13.22
C ARG A 56 -15.09 -9.03 14.39
N GLU A 57 -14.47 -8.22 15.22
CA GLU A 57 -15.11 -7.53 16.33
C GLU A 57 -16.12 -6.49 15.81
N GLN A 58 -15.72 -5.64 14.88
CA GLN A 58 -16.54 -4.56 14.34
C GLN A 58 -17.80 -5.08 13.62
N LEU A 59 -17.68 -6.19 12.86
CA LEU A 59 -18.74 -6.72 12.02
C LEU A 59 -19.50 -7.90 12.65
N GLY A 60 -18.99 -8.48 13.75
CA GLY A 60 -19.61 -9.60 14.44
C GLY A 60 -19.70 -10.88 13.60
N ARG A 61 -18.80 -11.06 12.61
CA ARG A 61 -18.85 -12.20 11.67
C ARG A 61 -17.45 -12.69 11.27
N PRO A 62 -17.34 -13.93 10.74
CA PRO A 62 -16.07 -14.46 10.24
C PRO A 62 -15.51 -13.61 9.10
N ILE A 63 -14.19 -13.48 9.05
CA ILE A 63 -13.45 -12.74 8.00
C ILE A 63 -12.53 -13.70 7.28
N PHE A 64 -12.65 -13.76 5.96
CA PHE A 64 -11.79 -14.51 5.05
C PHE A 64 -11.06 -13.53 4.12
N LEU A 65 -9.73 -13.50 4.22
CA LEU A 65 -8.91 -12.61 3.40
C LEU A 65 -8.81 -13.16 1.97
N VAL A 66 -9.15 -12.36 0.98
CA VAL A 66 -9.01 -12.67 -0.45
C VAL A 66 -7.60 -12.37 -0.93
N HIS A 67 -7.05 -11.25 -0.49
CA HIS A 67 -5.66 -10.86 -0.74
C HIS A 67 -5.08 -10.13 0.47
N ARG A 68 -3.87 -9.63 0.34
CA ARG A 68 -3.19 -8.91 1.41
C ARG A 68 -2.52 -7.64 0.89
N LEU A 69 -2.39 -6.67 1.76
CA LEU A 69 -1.52 -5.50 1.61
C LEU A 69 -0.35 -5.62 2.61
N ASP A 70 0.78 -5.01 2.28
CA ASP A 70 1.88 -4.86 3.23
C ASP A 70 1.43 -3.99 4.42
N ARG A 71 2.06 -4.16 5.59
CA ARG A 71 1.80 -3.35 6.79
C ARG A 71 1.76 -1.85 6.46
N ALA A 72 2.79 -1.36 5.77
CA ALA A 72 2.95 0.06 5.46
C ALA A 72 2.08 0.57 4.29
N THR A 73 1.40 -0.31 3.56
CA THR A 73 0.49 0.03 2.45
C THR A 73 -0.89 0.33 3.01
N SER A 74 -1.52 1.39 2.53
CA SER A 74 -2.92 1.75 2.84
C SER A 74 -3.85 1.49 1.67
N GLY A 75 -5.17 1.62 1.88
CA GLY A 75 -6.20 1.60 0.83
C GLY A 75 -7.00 0.32 0.75
N CYS A 76 -7.61 0.06 -0.42
CA CYS A 76 -8.59 -0.99 -0.65
C CYS A 76 -8.07 -2.39 -0.30
N LEU A 77 -8.72 -3.05 0.63
CA LEU A 77 -8.49 -4.45 0.97
C LEU A 77 -9.82 -5.21 0.92
N LEU A 78 -9.89 -6.23 0.04
CA LEU A 78 -11.05 -7.09 -0.17
C LEU A 78 -11.03 -8.28 0.78
N LEU A 79 -12.17 -8.56 1.38
CA LEU A 79 -12.39 -9.71 2.25
C LEU A 79 -13.81 -10.29 2.01
N ALA A 80 -13.98 -11.55 2.36
CA ALA A 80 -15.25 -12.26 2.26
C ALA A 80 -15.72 -12.72 3.64
N PHE A 81 -17.00 -13.05 3.76
CA PHE A 81 -17.60 -13.53 5.01
C PHE A 81 -17.77 -15.04 5.06
N ASP A 82 -17.57 -15.72 3.93
CA ASP A 82 -17.56 -17.17 3.85
C ASP A 82 -16.46 -17.69 2.91
N ARG A 83 -16.18 -19.00 2.98
CA ARG A 83 -15.10 -19.65 2.23
C ARG A 83 -15.39 -19.75 0.73
N GLU A 84 -16.65 -19.90 0.36
CA GLU A 84 -17.06 -20.03 -1.04
C GLU A 84 -16.83 -18.71 -1.77
N THR A 85 -17.33 -17.61 -1.20
CA THR A 85 -17.08 -16.23 -1.68
C THR A 85 -15.58 -15.92 -1.75
N ALA A 86 -14.81 -16.25 -0.70
CA ALA A 86 -13.37 -16.05 -0.71
C ALA A 86 -12.66 -16.85 -1.82
N SER A 87 -13.10 -18.09 -2.07
CA SER A 87 -12.57 -18.93 -3.13
C SER A 87 -12.90 -18.38 -4.52
N ALA A 88 -14.13 -17.91 -4.74
CA ALA A 88 -14.56 -17.32 -6.01
C ALA A 88 -13.75 -16.06 -6.33
N LEU A 89 -13.65 -15.13 -5.38
CA LEU A 89 -12.85 -13.91 -5.52
C LEU A 89 -11.36 -14.20 -5.68
N GLY A 90 -10.84 -15.23 -4.99
CA GLY A 90 -9.47 -15.68 -5.16
C GLY A 90 -9.18 -16.20 -6.57
N LYS A 91 -10.13 -16.90 -7.20
CA LYS A 91 -10.04 -17.35 -8.61
C LYS A 91 -10.07 -16.16 -9.57
N ALA A 92 -10.99 -15.21 -9.37
CA ALA A 92 -11.06 -13.98 -10.15
C ALA A 92 -9.75 -13.16 -10.06
N LEU A 93 -9.15 -13.09 -8.86
CA LEU A 93 -7.86 -12.44 -8.65
C LEU A 93 -6.72 -13.14 -9.40
N MET A 94 -6.67 -14.47 -9.38
CA MET A 94 -5.68 -15.27 -10.12
C MET A 94 -5.91 -15.22 -11.63
N GLY A 95 -7.16 -15.12 -12.07
CA GLY A 95 -7.56 -15.00 -13.48
C GLY A 95 -7.30 -13.61 -14.07
N GLY A 96 -6.90 -12.61 -13.25
CA GLY A 96 -6.67 -11.24 -13.74
C GLY A 96 -7.94 -10.40 -13.91
N GLU A 97 -9.07 -10.87 -13.40
CA GLU A 97 -10.35 -10.17 -13.47
C GLU A 97 -10.47 -9.04 -12.43
N VAL A 98 -9.57 -9.02 -11.44
CA VAL A 98 -9.51 -7.99 -10.39
C VAL A 98 -8.52 -6.91 -10.79
N LEU A 99 -9.02 -5.72 -11.11
CA LEU A 99 -8.20 -4.56 -11.41
C LEU A 99 -7.82 -3.84 -10.12
N LYS A 100 -6.54 -3.49 -10.00
CA LYS A 100 -5.96 -2.84 -8.83
C LYS A 100 -5.15 -1.63 -9.27
N ASP A 101 -5.59 -0.44 -8.87
CA ASP A 101 -4.81 0.77 -9.06
C ASP A 101 -4.15 1.19 -7.75
N TYR A 102 -2.87 1.46 -7.81
CA TYR A 102 -2.10 1.99 -6.69
C TYR A 102 -1.53 3.35 -7.04
N LEU A 103 -1.49 4.24 -6.06
CA LEU A 103 -0.73 5.48 -6.13
C LEU A 103 0.56 5.35 -5.34
N THR A 104 1.64 5.91 -5.86
CA THR A 104 2.93 5.97 -5.17
C THR A 104 3.73 7.20 -5.56
N VAL A 105 4.57 7.66 -4.64
CA VAL A 105 5.59 8.68 -4.92
C VAL A 105 6.95 8.00 -4.94
N CYS A 106 7.71 8.22 -6.00
CA CYS A 106 9.08 7.72 -6.14
C CYS A 106 10.10 8.84 -6.38
N ARG A 107 11.37 8.53 -6.12
CA ARG A 107 12.46 9.44 -6.46
C ARG A 107 12.74 9.41 -7.97
N GLY A 108 13.20 10.56 -8.47
CA GLY A 108 13.56 10.73 -9.88
C GLY A 108 12.35 10.96 -10.79
N TRP A 109 12.63 11.18 -12.06
CA TRP A 109 11.63 11.34 -13.09
C TRP A 109 11.76 10.18 -14.08
N PRO A 110 10.86 9.20 -14.07
CA PRO A 110 10.79 8.23 -15.17
C PRO A 110 10.66 8.95 -16.50
N ALA A 111 11.43 8.53 -17.52
CA ALA A 111 11.46 9.22 -18.81
C ALA A 111 10.13 9.10 -19.55
N GLU A 112 9.52 7.92 -19.50
CA GLU A 112 8.28 7.61 -20.20
C GLU A 112 7.05 8.03 -19.39
N LEU A 113 5.95 8.35 -20.08
CA LEU A 113 4.66 8.62 -19.45
C LEU A 113 4.01 7.32 -18.97
N SER A 114 4.19 6.23 -19.74
CA SER A 114 3.67 4.91 -19.39
C SER A 114 4.65 3.84 -19.82
N TRP A 115 4.86 2.84 -18.97
CA TRP A 115 5.77 1.73 -19.27
C TRP A 115 5.35 0.47 -18.52
N ARG A 116 5.86 -0.67 -18.97
CA ARG A 116 5.69 -1.97 -18.31
C ARG A 116 7.01 -2.45 -17.76
N VAL A 117 6.97 -2.99 -16.54
CA VAL A 117 8.05 -3.77 -15.96
C VAL A 117 7.63 -5.23 -15.97
N ASP A 118 8.35 -6.04 -16.73
CA ASP A 118 8.27 -7.50 -16.74
C ASP A 118 9.61 -8.03 -16.20
N HIS A 119 9.65 -8.27 -14.89
CA HIS A 119 10.87 -8.70 -14.20
C HIS A 119 10.53 -9.69 -13.10
N ASP A 120 11.03 -10.90 -13.25
CA ASP A 120 10.78 -12.02 -12.35
C ASP A 120 11.19 -11.72 -10.91
N LEU A 121 10.31 -12.04 -9.97
CA LEU A 121 10.54 -11.85 -8.55
C LEU A 121 10.44 -13.18 -7.78
N ASP A 122 11.35 -13.37 -6.83
CA ASP A 122 11.25 -14.46 -5.86
C ASP A 122 10.08 -14.23 -4.88
N GLY A 123 9.70 -15.26 -4.12
CA GLY A 123 8.60 -15.23 -3.17
C GLY A 123 8.91 -14.48 -1.86
N GLY A 124 10.07 -13.85 -1.73
CA GLY A 124 10.55 -13.21 -0.51
C GLY A 124 11.40 -14.15 0.36
N PRO A 125 11.63 -13.80 1.64
CA PRO A 125 12.51 -14.56 2.53
C PRO A 125 12.16 -16.04 2.58
N GLY A 126 13.17 -16.90 2.34
CA GLY A 126 13.02 -18.36 2.32
C GLY A 126 12.32 -18.95 1.11
N LYS A 127 12.00 -18.13 0.08
CA LYS A 127 11.33 -18.58 -1.15
C LYS A 127 12.10 -18.10 -2.39
N PRO A 128 13.25 -18.69 -2.71
CA PRO A 128 14.18 -18.17 -3.72
C PRO A 128 13.70 -18.35 -5.18
N VAL A 129 12.67 -19.18 -5.42
CA VAL A 129 12.18 -19.45 -6.78
C VAL A 129 11.53 -18.20 -7.33
N LYS A 130 12.09 -17.71 -8.44
CA LYS A 130 11.53 -16.57 -9.18
C LYS A 130 10.31 -16.99 -9.97
N LYS A 131 9.36 -16.07 -10.09
CA LYS A 131 8.11 -16.22 -10.84
C LYS A 131 7.84 -14.94 -11.63
N PRO A 132 7.16 -15.02 -12.79
CA PRO A 132 6.77 -13.87 -13.56
C PRO A 132 6.09 -12.80 -12.70
N ALA A 133 6.54 -11.58 -12.85
CA ALA A 133 6.01 -10.43 -12.14
C ALA A 133 5.91 -9.23 -13.09
N ILE A 134 4.68 -8.77 -13.33
CA ILE A 134 4.36 -7.73 -14.31
C ILE A 134 3.64 -6.60 -13.61
N THR A 135 4.11 -5.37 -13.82
CA THR A 135 3.45 -4.14 -13.35
C THR A 135 3.47 -3.09 -14.46
N ASP A 136 2.31 -2.53 -14.75
CA ASP A 136 2.18 -1.36 -15.59
C ASP A 136 2.27 -0.09 -14.74
N PHE A 137 2.98 0.90 -15.23
CA PHE A 137 3.19 2.18 -14.58
C PHE A 137 2.76 3.32 -15.47
N GLN A 138 2.18 4.36 -14.87
CA GLN A 138 1.86 5.63 -15.49
C GLN A 138 2.37 6.76 -14.63
N ARG A 139 3.16 7.68 -15.20
CA ARG A 139 3.61 8.90 -14.55
C ARG A 139 2.50 9.95 -14.62
N LEU A 140 1.93 10.29 -13.46
CA LEU A 140 0.85 11.27 -13.34
C LEU A 140 1.38 12.70 -13.24
N ALA A 141 2.46 12.88 -12.46
CA ALA A 141 3.05 14.19 -12.23
C ALA A 141 4.55 14.08 -11.91
N THR A 142 5.26 15.19 -12.05
CA THR A 142 6.66 15.34 -11.66
C THR A 142 6.84 16.62 -10.84
N GLY A 143 7.81 16.62 -9.92
CA GLY A 143 8.11 17.78 -9.10
C GLY A 143 9.55 17.76 -8.57
N GLU A 144 10.01 18.90 -8.12
CA GLU A 144 11.34 19.07 -7.50
C GLU A 144 11.19 19.70 -6.12
N LEU A 145 12.03 19.29 -5.20
CA LEU A 145 12.26 19.99 -3.94
C LEU A 145 13.65 20.63 -3.96
N SER A 146 13.74 21.88 -3.52
CA SER A 146 15.02 22.59 -3.37
C SER A 146 15.79 22.11 -2.12
N VAL A 147 15.98 20.78 -2.04
CA VAL A 147 16.70 20.11 -0.96
C VAL A 147 17.82 19.28 -1.57
N PRO A 148 19.08 19.52 -1.17
CA PRO A 148 20.22 18.80 -1.72
C PRO A 148 20.28 17.35 -1.23
N VAL A 149 20.66 16.44 -2.14
CA VAL A 149 20.98 15.04 -1.84
C VAL A 149 22.26 14.63 -2.57
N GLY A 150 23.31 14.34 -1.83
CA GLY A 150 24.62 14.09 -2.41
C GLY A 150 25.15 15.34 -3.13
N GLU A 151 25.52 15.19 -4.39
CA GLU A 151 26.04 16.27 -5.24
C GLU A 151 24.96 17.11 -5.92
N PHE A 152 23.69 16.70 -5.80
CA PHE A 152 22.57 17.39 -6.44
C PHE A 152 21.99 18.45 -5.50
N THR A 153 21.82 19.67 -6.00
CA THR A 153 21.23 20.80 -5.27
C THR A 153 19.70 20.72 -5.17
N ARG A 154 19.08 19.91 -6.02
CA ARG A 154 17.62 19.66 -6.07
C ARG A 154 17.33 18.18 -6.12
N SER A 155 16.21 17.80 -5.56
CA SER A 155 15.73 16.42 -5.53
C SER A 155 14.45 16.28 -6.36
N ARG A 156 14.43 15.31 -7.27
CA ARG A 156 13.33 15.05 -8.21
C ARG A 156 12.45 13.92 -7.73
N TYR A 157 11.14 14.07 -7.96
CA TYR A 157 10.13 13.09 -7.57
C TYR A 157 9.04 12.98 -8.63
N ALA A 158 8.37 11.83 -8.67
CA ALA A 158 7.24 11.59 -9.54
C ALA A 158 6.10 10.92 -8.78
N LEU A 159 4.88 11.31 -9.10
CA LEU A 159 3.66 10.62 -8.72
C LEU A 159 3.32 9.61 -9.81
N LEU A 160 3.11 8.36 -9.42
CA LEU A 160 2.83 7.25 -10.33
C LEU A 160 1.52 6.57 -9.97
N ARG A 161 0.76 6.15 -10.99
CA ARG A 161 -0.23 5.08 -10.90
C ARG A 161 0.45 3.76 -11.27
N CYS A 162 0.16 2.72 -10.51
CA CYS A 162 0.74 1.38 -10.70
C CYS A 162 -0.39 0.35 -10.80
N GLN A 163 -0.36 -0.50 -11.83
CA GLN A 163 -1.32 -1.57 -12.05
C GLN A 163 -0.59 -2.92 -12.07
N PRO A 164 -0.48 -3.59 -10.91
CA PRO A 164 0.17 -4.90 -10.87
C PRO A 164 -0.72 -5.97 -11.50
N GLN A 165 -0.27 -6.56 -12.60
CA GLN A 165 -0.92 -7.67 -13.30
C GLN A 165 -0.74 -9.00 -12.55
N THR A 166 0.29 -9.10 -11.75
CA THR A 166 0.61 -10.23 -10.85
C THR A 166 0.67 -9.74 -9.40
N GLY A 167 0.70 -10.66 -8.43
CA GLY A 167 0.72 -10.33 -7.00
C GLY A 167 1.90 -10.94 -6.26
N ARG A 168 3.16 -10.58 -6.60
CA ARG A 168 4.34 -11.10 -5.90
C ARG A 168 4.66 -10.28 -4.65
N PHE A 169 5.42 -10.90 -3.74
CA PHE A 169 5.84 -10.26 -2.50
C PHE A 169 6.53 -8.91 -2.76
N ARG A 170 5.94 -7.83 -2.25
CA ARG A 170 6.42 -6.44 -2.40
C ARG A 170 6.67 -6.02 -3.85
N GLN A 171 5.86 -6.48 -4.80
CA GLN A 171 6.13 -6.39 -6.23
C GLN A 171 6.40 -4.97 -6.71
N ILE A 172 5.47 -4.02 -6.50
CA ILE A 172 5.61 -2.61 -6.94
C ILE A 172 6.89 -2.00 -6.37
N ARG A 173 7.15 -2.22 -5.07
CA ARG A 173 8.32 -1.70 -4.35
C ARG A 173 9.63 -2.21 -4.96
N ARG A 174 9.69 -3.50 -5.31
CA ARG A 174 10.87 -4.17 -5.88
C ARG A 174 11.06 -3.78 -7.35
N HIS A 175 10.00 -3.62 -8.13
CA HIS A 175 10.07 -3.14 -9.51
C HIS A 175 10.61 -1.70 -9.56
N LEU A 176 10.12 -0.81 -8.71
CA LEU A 176 10.64 0.56 -8.62
C LEU A 176 12.09 0.61 -8.18
N LYS A 177 12.50 -0.25 -7.23
CA LYS A 177 13.91 -0.40 -6.86
C LYS A 177 14.77 -0.87 -8.04
N HIS A 178 14.30 -1.83 -8.82
CA HIS A 178 14.97 -2.36 -10.01
C HIS A 178 15.26 -1.25 -11.04
N LEU A 179 14.33 -0.31 -11.19
CA LEU A 179 14.46 0.86 -12.07
C LEU A 179 15.23 2.03 -11.42
N SER A 180 15.75 1.89 -10.20
CA SER A 180 16.35 2.98 -9.44
C SER A 180 15.40 4.15 -9.11
N HIS A 181 14.09 3.97 -9.31
CA HIS A 181 13.03 4.89 -8.90
C HIS A 181 12.48 4.50 -7.52
N HIS A 182 13.32 4.58 -6.50
CA HIS A 182 12.98 4.11 -5.16
C HIS A 182 11.73 4.80 -4.61
N MET A 183 10.81 4.00 -4.07
CA MET A 183 9.58 4.48 -3.42
C MET A 183 9.90 5.27 -2.15
N ILE A 184 9.22 6.40 -1.95
CA ILE A 184 9.39 7.24 -0.77
C ILE A 184 8.74 6.59 0.45
N GLY A 185 9.46 6.64 1.58
CA GLY A 185 9.04 6.04 2.85
C GLY A 185 9.25 4.54 2.95
N ASP A 186 9.71 3.88 1.88
CA ASP A 186 10.05 2.45 1.94
C ASP A 186 11.39 2.25 2.67
N THR A 187 11.35 1.58 3.82
CA THR A 187 12.54 1.31 4.65
C THR A 187 13.34 0.09 4.19
N SER A 188 12.75 -0.79 3.36
CA SER A 188 13.40 -2.03 2.88
C SER A 188 13.97 -1.91 1.48
N HIS A 189 13.29 -1.16 0.61
CA HIS A 189 13.62 -1.04 -0.82
C HIS A 189 13.78 0.43 -1.27
N GLY A 190 13.62 1.39 -0.34
CA GLY A 190 13.74 2.82 -0.58
C GLY A 190 15.16 3.37 -0.47
N ASP A 191 15.29 4.69 -0.56
CA ASP A 191 16.53 5.44 -0.31
C ASP A 191 16.37 6.25 0.98
N GLY A 192 17.18 5.93 1.99
CA GLY A 192 17.11 6.55 3.33
C GLY A 192 17.33 8.06 3.32
N ARG A 193 18.10 8.61 2.37
CA ARG A 193 18.35 10.05 2.24
C ARG A 193 17.08 10.78 1.84
N HIS A 194 16.37 10.28 0.80
CA HIS A 194 15.10 10.82 0.35
C HIS A 194 13.98 10.61 1.39
N ASN A 195 13.95 9.46 2.05
CA ASN A 195 13.00 9.21 3.14
C ASN A 195 13.17 10.21 4.29
N ARG A 196 14.40 10.63 4.59
CA ARG A 196 14.67 11.66 5.62
C ARG A 196 14.09 13.02 5.23
N ILE A 197 14.22 13.43 3.97
CA ILE A 197 13.62 14.69 3.47
C ILE A 197 12.13 14.71 3.74
N PHE A 198 11.41 13.66 3.34
CA PHE A 198 9.97 13.59 3.54
C PHE A 198 9.57 13.57 5.02
N ARG A 199 10.35 12.88 5.88
CA ARG A 199 10.12 12.94 7.34
C ARG A 199 10.27 14.35 7.89
N MET A 200 11.26 15.12 7.44
CA MET A 200 11.43 16.53 7.83
C MET A 200 10.27 17.41 7.37
N GLN A 201 9.56 17.02 6.29
CA GLN A 201 8.34 17.65 5.83
C GLN A 201 7.08 17.09 6.52
N GLY A 202 7.24 16.22 7.52
CA GLY A 202 6.15 15.63 8.30
C GLY A 202 5.43 14.49 7.59
N VAL A 203 6.06 13.83 6.62
CA VAL A 203 5.56 12.62 5.97
C VAL A 203 6.29 11.40 6.56
N HIS A 204 5.62 10.65 7.44
CA HIS A 204 6.23 9.58 8.24
C HIS A 204 5.84 8.17 7.80
N ARG A 205 5.30 8.00 6.59
CA ARG A 205 4.82 6.72 6.07
C ARG A 205 5.43 6.36 4.72
N MET A 206 5.33 5.10 4.32
CA MET A 206 5.58 4.66 2.96
C MET A 206 4.44 5.17 2.04
N LEU A 207 4.80 5.81 0.93
CA LEU A 207 3.85 6.38 -0.02
C LEU A 207 3.43 5.34 -1.07
N LEU A 208 2.71 4.33 -0.61
CA LEU A 208 2.01 3.34 -1.44
C LEU A 208 0.59 3.19 -0.91
N HIS A 209 -0.38 3.41 -1.80
CA HIS A 209 -1.80 3.40 -1.50
C HIS A 209 -2.58 2.63 -2.56
N ALA A 210 -3.34 1.61 -2.16
CA ALA A 210 -4.26 0.87 -3.02
C ALA A 210 -5.51 1.74 -3.26
N GLU A 211 -5.46 2.62 -4.27
CA GLU A 211 -6.44 3.68 -4.49
C GLU A 211 -7.78 3.11 -4.97
N ARG A 212 -7.75 2.14 -5.91
CA ARG A 212 -8.96 1.61 -6.53
C ARG A 212 -8.90 0.10 -6.64
N LEU A 213 -10.06 -0.53 -6.44
CA LEU A 213 -10.27 -1.94 -6.63
C LEU A 213 -11.56 -2.15 -7.42
N ARG A 214 -11.48 -2.85 -8.57
CA ARG A 214 -12.62 -3.26 -9.36
C ARG A 214 -12.59 -4.77 -9.58
N PHE A 215 -13.70 -5.45 -9.34
CA PHE A 215 -13.81 -6.90 -9.44
C PHE A 215 -15.24 -7.36 -9.73
N PRO A 216 -15.43 -8.53 -10.36
CA PRO A 216 -16.76 -9.13 -10.52
C PRO A 216 -17.30 -9.58 -9.17
N HIS A 217 -18.55 -9.21 -8.85
CA HIS A 217 -19.23 -9.71 -7.66
C HIS A 217 -19.65 -11.16 -7.86
N PRO A 218 -19.47 -12.08 -6.87
CA PRO A 218 -19.84 -13.49 -7.01
C PRO A 218 -21.32 -13.76 -7.34
N GLU A 219 -22.20 -12.85 -6.96
CA GLU A 219 -23.65 -12.93 -7.26
C GLU A 219 -24.05 -12.15 -8.54
N GLY A 220 -23.07 -11.64 -9.29
CA GLY A 220 -23.26 -10.91 -10.53
C GLY A 220 -23.06 -9.39 -10.41
N GLY A 221 -22.72 -8.78 -11.53
CA GLY A 221 -22.34 -7.37 -11.60
C GLY A 221 -20.87 -7.11 -11.22
N ASP A 222 -20.46 -5.85 -11.25
CA ASP A 222 -19.13 -5.39 -10.89
C ASP A 222 -19.18 -4.50 -9.66
N VAL A 223 -18.20 -4.66 -8.78
CA VAL A 223 -17.92 -3.72 -7.69
C VAL A 223 -16.73 -2.86 -8.08
N ASP A 224 -16.86 -1.55 -7.96
CA ASP A 224 -15.81 -0.57 -8.26
C ASP A 224 -15.72 0.42 -7.10
N VAL A 225 -14.66 0.35 -6.32
CA VAL A 225 -14.50 1.15 -5.10
C VAL A 225 -13.17 1.89 -5.08
N ARG A 226 -13.17 3.06 -4.45
CA ARG A 226 -11.98 3.88 -4.26
C ARG A 226 -11.78 4.19 -2.78
N ALA A 227 -10.53 4.13 -2.35
CA ALA A 227 -10.12 4.52 -1.02
C ALA A 227 -9.61 5.96 -1.02
N PRO A 228 -10.11 6.82 -0.12
CA PRO A 228 -9.55 8.15 0.05
C PRO A 228 -8.12 8.09 0.58
N LEU A 229 -7.32 9.06 0.17
CA LEU A 229 -5.96 9.23 0.69
C LEU A 229 -5.99 9.61 2.18
N ASP A 230 -5.06 9.08 2.95
CA ASP A 230 -4.85 9.57 4.31
C ASP A 230 -4.05 10.89 4.33
N GLY A 231 -4.10 11.59 5.46
CA GLY A 231 -3.45 12.90 5.61
C GLY A 231 -1.93 12.86 5.37
N GLY A 232 -1.27 11.73 5.63
CA GLY A 232 0.16 11.58 5.37
C GLY A 232 0.48 11.50 3.87
N PHE A 233 -0.36 10.82 3.09
CA PHE A 233 -0.22 10.77 1.64
C PHE A 233 -0.60 12.13 1.01
N GLN A 234 -1.72 12.71 1.44
CA GLN A 234 -2.15 14.03 0.98
C GLN A 234 -1.09 15.10 1.21
N LYS A 235 -0.48 15.11 2.40
CA LYS A 235 0.62 16.03 2.71
C LYS A 235 1.81 15.88 1.74
N ALA A 236 2.10 14.66 1.29
CA ALA A 236 3.15 14.46 0.29
C ALA A 236 2.78 15.02 -1.08
N LEU A 237 1.52 14.95 -1.49
CA LEU A 237 1.03 15.59 -2.73
C LEU A 237 1.09 17.12 -2.62
N ASP A 238 0.70 17.67 -1.48
CA ASP A 238 0.66 19.11 -1.23
C ASP A 238 2.06 19.77 -1.34
N LEU A 239 3.14 19.03 -1.02
CA LEU A 239 4.52 19.50 -1.19
C LEU A 239 4.84 19.93 -2.64
N PHE A 240 4.11 19.39 -3.60
CA PHE A 240 4.30 19.65 -5.03
C PHE A 240 3.10 20.32 -5.70
N GLY A 241 2.02 20.57 -4.96
CA GLY A 241 0.74 21.04 -5.51
C GLY A 241 0.08 20.02 -6.44
N TRP A 242 0.38 18.73 -6.27
CA TRP A 242 -0.22 17.67 -7.09
C TRP A 242 -1.66 17.41 -6.67
N GLN A 243 -2.53 17.27 -7.68
CA GLN A 243 -3.92 16.87 -7.49
C GLN A 243 -4.13 15.50 -8.15
N VAL A 244 -4.95 14.68 -7.53
CA VAL A 244 -5.37 13.38 -8.07
C VAL A 244 -6.89 13.36 -8.08
N ASP A 245 -7.45 13.13 -9.25
CA ASP A 245 -8.89 12.86 -9.39
C ASP A 245 -9.16 11.44 -8.87
N LEU A 246 -9.76 11.34 -7.70
CA LEU A 246 -10.10 10.09 -6.98
C LEU A 246 -11.53 9.66 -7.30
#